data_5f2436cdda2e8ff6ff47a4863c5ba527
#
_entry.id   5f2436cdda2e8ff6ff47a4863c5ba527
#
_cell.length_a   1.000
_cell.length_b   1.000
_cell.length_c   1.000
_cell.angle_alpha   90.00
_cell.angle_beta   90.00
_cell.angle_gamma   90.00
#
_symmetry.space_group_name_H-M   'P 1'
#
loop_
_entity.id
_entity.type
_entity.pdbx_description
1 polymer ?
#
loop_
_entity_poly.entity_id
_entity_poly.type
_entity_poly.pdbx_seq_one_letter_code
_entity_poly.pdbx_strand_id
1 'polypeptide(L)'
;MSRPHYNEIAMNPELRRFPFVQLDVFSSRPFEGNSLAVFPDGRGLSDQHMQALAREMNLSETTFVLPRDPSIERERGVRVRIFTVKEELPFAGHPTLGTAFALRGSTGAADVALELNVGRVPVRFEESAGQPVFGEMTQAEPRFGLIHDRETVVRATSLRDGDIDPSLPIQTISTGLPFTIVPLRGLDVIRRLQVDLVKSSEYLRQTEGGTSFYFVTRETVDRNARLHARMLFYGGEDPATGSAAGCATAWMVAHGVAKPDERVLIEQGLEMLRPSRIFVRASRLDNKVVNVRVGGNVVEVVRGEVSF
;
A
#
# COMPACT_ATOMS: atom_id res chain seq x y z
N MET A 1 23.00 36.54 -23.52
CA MET A 1 22.02 36.16 -22.47
C MET A 1 22.79 35.53 -21.31
N SER A 2 23.00 36.29 -20.23
CA SER A 2 23.72 35.82 -19.03
C SER A 2 22.80 34.82 -18.27
N ARG A 3 23.34 33.66 -17.91
CA ARG A 3 22.65 32.70 -17.03
C ARG A 3 22.39 33.36 -15.69
N PRO A 4 21.23 33.26 -15.07
CA PRO A 4 21.00 33.72 -13.72
C PRO A 4 21.96 32.99 -12.79
N HIS A 5 22.78 33.73 -12.04
CA HIS A 5 23.53 33.19 -10.91
C HIS A 5 22.52 32.83 -9.82
N TYR A 6 22.26 31.52 -9.65
CA TYR A 6 21.68 31.05 -8.40
C TYR A 6 22.75 31.33 -7.32
N ASN A 7 22.47 32.30 -6.45
CA ASN A 7 23.26 32.46 -5.23
C ASN A 7 23.29 31.10 -4.52
N GLU A 8 24.49 30.57 -4.27
CA GLU A 8 24.68 29.51 -3.31
C GLU A 8 24.03 29.96 -2.02
N ILE A 9 22.97 29.34 -1.61
CA ILE A 9 22.34 29.54 -0.31
C ILE A 9 23.42 29.17 0.70
N ALA A 10 23.94 30.17 1.43
CA ALA A 10 24.97 29.98 2.45
C ALA A 10 24.42 28.95 3.45
N MET A 11 24.97 27.72 3.43
CA MET A 11 24.51 26.62 4.25
C MET A 11 24.94 26.91 5.70
N ASN A 12 23.93 27.01 6.59
CA ASN A 12 24.17 27.08 8.02
C ASN A 12 24.85 25.77 8.46
N PRO A 13 26.10 25.79 8.99
CA PRO A 13 26.83 24.57 9.35
C PRO A 13 26.19 23.78 10.52
N GLU A 14 25.21 24.36 11.22
CA GLU A 14 24.49 23.71 12.32
C GLU A 14 23.26 22.91 11.85
N LEU A 15 22.86 23.03 10.57
CA LEU A 15 21.69 22.30 10.06
C LEU A 15 21.99 20.82 9.94
N ARG A 16 21.14 20.02 10.58
CA ARG A 16 21.14 18.57 10.43
C ARG A 16 20.57 18.20 9.06
N ARG A 17 21.20 17.22 8.40
CA ARG A 17 20.84 16.80 7.05
C ARG A 17 20.34 15.37 7.06
N PHE A 18 19.20 15.14 6.40
CA PHE A 18 18.57 13.84 6.30
C PHE A 18 18.32 13.51 4.82
N PRO A 19 19.13 12.61 4.24
CA PRO A 19 18.91 12.15 2.88
C PRO A 19 17.59 11.38 2.80
N PHE A 20 16.91 11.49 1.65
CA PHE A 20 15.72 10.70 1.35
C PHE A 20 15.71 10.27 -0.11
N VAL A 21 14.93 9.23 -0.39
CA VAL A 21 14.57 8.83 -1.73
C VAL A 21 13.05 8.84 -1.85
N GLN A 22 12.53 9.27 -3.01
CA GLN A 22 11.13 9.11 -3.34
C GLN A 22 11.01 8.00 -4.38
N LEU A 23 10.12 7.08 -4.11
CA LEU A 23 9.85 5.89 -4.90
C LEU A 23 8.41 5.92 -5.41
N ASP A 24 8.18 5.37 -6.58
CA ASP A 24 6.86 4.98 -7.05
C ASP A 24 6.73 3.46 -6.91
N VAL A 25 5.79 3.02 -6.08
CA VAL A 25 5.60 1.62 -5.71
C VAL A 25 4.39 1.04 -6.44
N PHE A 26 4.47 -0.23 -6.82
CA PHE A 26 3.52 -0.95 -7.69
C PHE A 26 3.50 -0.42 -9.12
N SER A 27 4.61 0.11 -9.58
CA SER A 27 4.83 0.45 -10.99
C SER A 27 6.25 0.17 -11.43
N SER A 28 6.43 -0.11 -12.71
CA SER A 28 7.74 -0.19 -13.38
C SER A 28 8.10 1.11 -14.14
N ARG A 29 7.27 2.15 -14.03
CA ARG A 29 7.44 3.44 -14.69
C ARG A 29 7.36 4.58 -13.68
N PRO A 30 8.18 5.63 -13.83
CA PRO A 30 8.05 6.85 -13.04
C PRO A 30 6.67 7.50 -13.24
N PHE A 31 6.19 8.17 -12.18
CA PHE A 31 4.92 8.94 -12.15
C PHE A 31 3.65 8.09 -12.22
N GLU A 32 3.80 6.79 -12.04
CA GLU A 32 2.73 5.82 -11.86
C GLU A 32 2.83 5.20 -10.45
N GLY A 33 1.89 4.33 -10.07
CA GLY A 33 1.94 3.67 -8.77
C GLY A 33 1.68 4.58 -7.58
N ASN A 34 2.07 4.17 -6.39
CA ASN A 34 1.91 4.93 -5.15
C ASN A 34 3.25 5.52 -4.69
N SER A 35 3.29 6.84 -4.50
CA SER A 35 4.50 7.55 -4.12
C SER A 35 4.82 7.35 -2.64
N LEU A 36 6.12 7.14 -2.35
CA LEU A 36 6.65 6.92 -1.01
C LEU A 36 7.94 7.72 -0.82
N ALA A 37 8.05 8.48 0.26
CA ALA A 37 9.33 9.01 0.72
C ALA A 37 9.94 8.05 1.74
N VAL A 38 11.22 7.70 1.55
CA VAL A 38 11.99 6.86 2.46
C VAL A 38 13.20 7.64 2.97
N PHE A 39 13.29 7.81 4.28
CA PHE A 39 14.47 8.28 4.97
C PHE A 39 15.30 7.08 5.43
N PRO A 40 16.41 6.73 4.76
CA PRO A 40 17.16 5.50 5.01
C PRO A 40 17.93 5.52 6.34
N ASP A 41 18.06 6.69 6.96
CA ASP A 41 18.59 6.86 8.31
C ASP A 41 17.83 7.96 9.06
N GLY A 42 16.88 7.56 9.89
CA GLY A 42 16.08 8.44 10.74
C GLY A 42 16.63 8.60 12.16
N ARG A 43 17.85 8.13 12.44
CA ARG A 43 18.44 8.24 13.78
C ARG A 43 18.57 9.68 14.21
N GLY A 44 18.14 9.97 15.44
CA GLY A 44 18.11 11.31 16.00
C GLY A 44 16.91 12.16 15.57
N LEU A 45 16.00 11.67 14.75
CA LEU A 45 14.67 12.27 14.56
C LEU A 45 13.78 11.93 15.75
N SER A 46 13.08 12.92 16.30
CA SER A 46 12.01 12.69 17.27
C SER A 46 10.71 12.30 16.55
N ASP A 47 9.74 11.77 17.28
CA ASP A 47 8.39 11.48 16.77
C ASP A 47 7.76 12.73 16.12
N GLN A 48 7.95 13.89 16.74
CA GLN A 48 7.45 15.16 16.20
C GLN A 48 8.13 15.53 14.88
N HIS A 49 9.44 15.29 14.75
CA HIS A 49 10.15 15.53 13.50
C HIS A 49 9.70 14.56 12.39
N MET A 50 9.53 13.28 12.69
CA MET A 50 9.05 12.30 11.71
C MET A 50 7.65 12.65 11.22
N GLN A 51 6.74 13.03 12.14
CA GLN A 51 5.40 13.47 11.77
C GLN A 51 5.39 14.79 10.99
N ALA A 52 6.28 15.73 11.31
CA ALA A 52 6.42 16.99 10.58
C ALA A 52 6.96 16.76 9.16
N LEU A 53 7.97 15.92 9.01
CA LEU A 53 8.53 15.53 7.72
C LEU A 53 7.49 14.79 6.85
N ALA A 54 6.69 13.90 7.43
CA ALA A 54 5.61 13.24 6.71
C ALA A 54 4.57 14.24 6.17
N ARG A 55 4.25 15.30 6.94
CA ARG A 55 3.38 16.38 6.46
C ARG A 55 4.04 17.23 5.37
N GLU A 56 5.34 17.52 5.51
CA GLU A 56 6.11 18.31 4.53
C GLU A 56 6.21 17.58 3.19
N MET A 57 6.49 16.26 3.22
CA MET A 57 6.53 15.43 2.01
C MET A 57 5.17 15.33 1.34
N ASN A 58 4.08 15.42 2.11
CA ASN A 58 2.68 15.42 1.65
C ASN A 58 2.34 14.27 0.68
N LEU A 59 2.91 13.09 0.94
CA LEU A 59 2.62 11.85 0.23
C LEU A 59 1.65 11.00 1.05
N SER A 60 1.13 9.92 0.48
CA SER A 60 0.26 8.97 1.19
C SER A 60 0.95 8.52 2.49
N GLU A 61 2.21 8.09 2.40
CA GLU A 61 3.07 7.80 3.56
C GLU A 61 4.52 8.25 3.34
N THR A 62 5.20 8.35 4.48
CA THR A 62 6.65 8.57 4.58
C THR A 62 7.21 7.56 5.58
N THR A 63 8.34 6.94 5.26
CA THR A 63 8.98 5.95 6.12
C THR A 63 10.33 6.43 6.64
N PHE A 64 10.61 6.02 7.88
CA PHE A 64 11.86 6.30 8.56
C PHE A 64 12.50 4.99 9.00
N VAL A 65 13.68 4.70 8.45
CA VAL A 65 14.50 3.58 8.85
C VAL A 65 15.28 3.96 10.09
N LEU A 66 15.26 3.12 11.10
CA LEU A 66 16.00 3.31 12.36
C LEU A 66 17.03 2.18 12.50
N PRO A 67 18.22 2.33 11.87
CA PRO A 67 19.26 1.30 11.91
C PRO A 67 19.68 0.96 13.34
N ARG A 68 19.87 -0.33 13.61
CA ARG A 68 20.27 -0.88 14.91
C ARG A 68 21.49 -1.79 14.75
N ASP A 69 21.89 -2.41 15.86
CA ASP A 69 22.93 -3.43 15.82
C ASP A 69 22.58 -4.54 14.83
N PRO A 70 23.53 -4.95 13.96
CA PRO A 70 23.29 -6.00 12.95
C PRO A 70 22.82 -7.34 13.51
N SER A 71 23.13 -7.66 14.77
CA SER A 71 22.62 -8.88 15.42
C SER A 71 21.12 -8.81 15.67
N ILE A 72 20.62 -7.66 16.09
CA ILE A 72 19.19 -7.40 16.29
C ILE A 72 18.46 -7.42 14.95
N GLU A 73 19.03 -6.79 13.93
CA GLU A 73 18.41 -6.73 12.60
C GLU A 73 18.31 -8.10 11.92
N ARG A 74 19.31 -8.98 12.12
CA ARG A 74 19.22 -10.37 11.63
C ARG A 74 18.07 -11.15 12.24
N GLU A 75 17.80 -10.97 13.52
CA GLU A 75 16.72 -11.65 14.24
C GLU A 75 15.35 -11.03 13.92
N ARG A 76 15.23 -9.73 14.10
CA ARG A 76 13.95 -9.00 14.10
C ARG A 76 13.61 -8.32 12.77
N GLY A 77 14.59 -8.07 11.92
CA GLY A 77 14.49 -7.22 10.74
C GLY A 77 14.94 -5.78 11.01
N VAL A 78 15.07 -4.99 9.96
CA VAL A 78 15.42 -3.56 10.04
C VAL A 78 14.22 -2.79 10.58
N ARG A 79 14.42 -1.99 11.61
CA ARG A 79 13.34 -1.20 12.21
C ARG A 79 12.90 -0.08 11.29
N VAL A 80 11.59 -0.03 11.00
CA VAL A 80 10.97 1.01 10.16
C VAL A 80 9.71 1.54 10.84
N ARG A 81 9.51 2.84 10.75
CA ARG A 81 8.29 3.52 11.17
C ARG A 81 7.61 4.14 9.95
N ILE A 82 6.29 4.09 9.92
CA ILE A 82 5.46 4.50 8.78
C ILE A 82 4.53 5.61 9.25
N PHE A 83 4.58 6.76 8.59
CA PHE A 83 3.75 7.92 8.93
C PHE A 83 2.93 8.36 7.74
N THR A 84 1.64 8.59 7.95
CA THR A 84 0.80 9.42 7.07
C THR A 84 1.00 10.90 7.40
N VAL A 85 0.36 11.78 6.65
CA VAL A 85 0.32 13.22 7.00
C VAL A 85 -0.35 13.50 8.35
N LYS A 86 -1.07 12.54 8.95
CA LYS A 86 -1.83 12.69 10.20
C LYS A 86 -1.27 11.92 11.37
N GLU A 87 -0.84 10.69 11.17
CA GLU A 87 -0.52 9.74 12.25
C GLU A 87 0.47 8.67 11.81
N GLU A 88 1.06 7.97 12.78
CA GLU A 88 1.86 6.76 12.56
C GLU A 88 0.94 5.56 12.35
N LEU A 89 1.24 4.76 11.33
CA LEU A 89 0.56 3.50 11.05
C LEU A 89 1.35 2.30 11.56
N PRO A 90 0.68 1.26 12.09
CA PRO A 90 1.34 0.03 12.50
C PRO A 90 1.85 -0.80 11.33
N PHE A 91 1.21 -0.66 10.17
CA PHE A 91 1.51 -1.36 8.92
C PHE A 91 0.91 -0.62 7.73
N ALA A 92 1.61 -0.61 6.59
CA ALA A 92 1.06 -0.22 5.30
C ALA A 92 1.79 -0.99 4.17
N GLY A 93 1.06 -1.38 3.12
CA GLY A 93 1.58 -2.30 2.11
C GLY A 93 2.66 -1.70 1.22
N HIS A 94 2.37 -0.62 0.49
CA HIS A 94 3.35 0.00 -0.40
C HIS A 94 4.56 0.58 0.35
N PRO A 95 4.43 1.18 1.56
CA PRO A 95 5.59 1.62 2.32
C PRO A 95 6.54 0.48 2.72
N THR A 96 5.99 -0.69 3.05
CA THR A 96 6.79 -1.88 3.36
C THR A 96 7.61 -2.32 2.15
N LEU A 97 6.97 -2.47 0.98
CA LEU A 97 7.64 -2.89 -0.25
C LEU A 97 8.69 -1.86 -0.70
N GLY A 98 8.33 -0.58 -0.74
CA GLY A 98 9.22 0.50 -1.17
C GLY A 98 10.43 0.68 -0.24
N THR A 99 10.22 0.63 1.08
CA THR A 99 11.33 0.73 2.04
C THR A 99 12.29 -0.45 1.93
N ALA A 100 11.75 -1.68 1.79
CA ALA A 100 12.58 -2.85 1.57
C ALA A 100 13.40 -2.74 0.27
N PHE A 101 12.80 -2.20 -0.81
CA PHE A 101 13.51 -1.92 -2.06
C PHE A 101 14.64 -0.89 -1.85
N ALA A 102 14.40 0.21 -1.13
CA ALA A 102 15.42 1.20 -0.83
C ALA A 102 16.59 0.61 -0.02
N LEU A 103 16.29 -0.23 0.98
CA LEU A 103 17.30 -0.90 1.81
C LEU A 103 18.08 -1.97 1.05
N ARG A 104 17.41 -2.67 0.14
CA ARG A 104 18.08 -3.60 -0.77
C ARG A 104 19.17 -2.89 -1.59
N GLY A 105 18.85 -1.71 -2.14
CA GLY A 105 19.77 -0.81 -2.83
C GLY A 105 20.80 -1.52 -3.71
N SER A 106 22.06 -1.12 -3.56
CA SER A 106 23.20 -1.71 -4.29
C SER A 106 23.66 -3.07 -3.76
N THR A 107 23.14 -3.56 -2.63
CA THR A 107 23.53 -4.86 -2.06
C THR A 107 23.01 -6.03 -2.89
N GLY A 108 21.92 -5.81 -3.64
CA GLY A 108 21.27 -6.86 -4.41
C GLY A 108 20.66 -7.99 -3.56
N ALA A 109 20.42 -7.75 -2.26
CA ALA A 109 19.88 -8.77 -1.37
C ALA A 109 18.57 -9.38 -1.91
N ALA A 110 18.47 -10.70 -1.94
CA ALA A 110 17.27 -11.41 -2.39
C ALA A 110 16.12 -11.30 -1.37
N ASP A 111 16.45 -11.14 -0.10
CA ASP A 111 15.49 -11.04 1.00
C ASP A 111 15.84 -9.86 1.90
N VAL A 112 14.82 -9.06 2.24
CA VAL A 112 14.91 -7.98 3.23
C VAL A 112 13.78 -8.16 4.22
N ALA A 113 14.07 -8.17 5.51
CA ALA A 113 13.05 -8.23 6.55
C ALA A 113 12.96 -6.88 7.27
N LEU A 114 11.75 -6.35 7.39
CA LEU A 114 11.46 -5.13 8.14
C LEU A 114 10.83 -5.50 9.48
N GLU A 115 11.17 -4.76 10.53
CA GLU A 115 10.45 -4.78 11.80
C GLU A 115 9.52 -3.57 11.85
N LEU A 116 8.24 -3.82 11.68
CA LEU A 116 7.15 -2.85 11.79
C LEU A 116 6.46 -2.97 13.16
N ASN A 117 5.48 -2.10 13.44
CA ASN A 117 4.72 -2.19 14.71
C ASN A 117 3.85 -3.47 14.79
N VAL A 118 3.52 -4.08 13.66
CA VAL A 118 2.84 -5.40 13.58
C VAL A 118 3.79 -6.59 13.70
N GLY A 119 5.10 -6.36 13.82
CA GLY A 119 6.13 -7.40 13.87
C GLY A 119 6.98 -7.48 12.61
N ARG A 120 7.64 -8.63 12.43
CA ARG A 120 8.57 -8.89 11.33
C ARG A 120 7.82 -9.17 10.03
N VAL A 121 8.10 -8.39 8.98
CA VAL A 121 7.53 -8.54 7.63
C VAL A 121 8.65 -8.85 6.65
N PRO A 122 8.70 -10.07 6.09
CA PRO A 122 9.67 -10.42 5.08
C PRO A 122 9.24 -9.93 3.70
N VAL A 123 10.21 -9.41 2.93
CA VAL A 123 10.08 -9.05 1.53
C VAL A 123 11.11 -9.80 0.73
N ARG A 124 10.68 -10.56 -0.27
CA ARG A 124 11.55 -11.28 -1.21
C ARG A 124 11.60 -10.55 -2.54
N PHE A 125 12.78 -10.49 -3.14
CA PHE A 125 13.00 -9.89 -4.45
C PHE A 125 13.34 -10.94 -5.50
N GLU A 126 12.72 -10.79 -6.66
CA GLU A 126 13.00 -11.59 -7.86
C GLU A 126 13.65 -10.66 -8.90
N GLU A 127 14.78 -11.08 -9.46
CA GLU A 127 15.46 -10.39 -10.56
C GLU A 127 15.41 -11.25 -11.82
N SER A 128 15.12 -10.59 -12.92
CA SER A 128 15.22 -11.18 -14.26
C SER A 128 15.96 -10.21 -15.16
N ALA A 129 16.87 -10.72 -15.99
CA ALA A 129 17.69 -9.90 -16.87
C ALA A 129 16.82 -8.99 -17.75
N GLY A 130 17.10 -7.69 -17.72
CA GLY A 130 16.36 -6.68 -18.50
C GLY A 130 14.96 -6.34 -18.00
N GLN A 131 14.55 -6.88 -16.85
CA GLN A 131 13.25 -6.55 -16.22
C GLN A 131 13.46 -5.72 -14.95
N PRO A 132 12.52 -4.83 -14.62
CA PRO A 132 12.51 -4.15 -13.32
C PRO A 132 12.46 -5.15 -12.17
N VAL A 133 13.15 -4.85 -11.08
CA VAL A 133 13.14 -5.68 -9.87
C VAL A 133 11.71 -5.83 -9.36
N PHE A 134 11.31 -7.06 -9.09
CA PHE A 134 10.01 -7.39 -8.51
C PHE A 134 10.18 -7.75 -7.04
N GLY A 135 9.42 -7.13 -6.16
CA GLY A 135 9.38 -7.46 -4.74
C GLY A 135 8.02 -8.02 -4.32
N GLU A 136 8.03 -8.99 -3.42
CA GLU A 136 6.84 -9.63 -2.87
C GLU A 136 6.96 -9.71 -1.34
N MET A 137 6.00 -9.13 -0.62
CA MET A 137 5.90 -9.24 0.84
C MET A 137 4.89 -10.30 1.23
N THR A 138 5.13 -11.00 2.34
CA THR A 138 4.16 -11.87 3.01
C THR A 138 3.45 -11.07 4.08
N GLN A 139 2.13 -11.02 4.02
CA GLN A 139 1.30 -10.35 5.03
C GLN A 139 0.89 -11.32 6.15
N ALA A 140 0.27 -10.79 7.20
CA ALA A 140 -0.26 -11.62 8.28
C ALA A 140 -1.33 -12.60 7.77
N GLU A 141 -1.51 -13.70 8.48
CA GLU A 141 -2.57 -14.68 8.17
C GLU A 141 -3.94 -14.01 8.15
N PRO A 142 -4.76 -14.30 7.12
CA PRO A 142 -6.03 -13.60 6.93
C PRO A 142 -7.05 -13.97 8.01
N ARG A 143 -7.71 -12.96 8.54
CA ARG A 143 -8.85 -13.10 9.43
C ARG A 143 -10.10 -12.65 8.72
N PHE A 144 -11.05 -13.57 8.55
CA PHE A 144 -12.34 -13.30 7.93
C PHE A 144 -13.31 -12.78 8.99
N GLY A 145 -13.76 -11.56 8.79
CA GLY A 145 -14.73 -10.88 9.66
C GLY A 145 -16.15 -10.92 9.10
N LEU A 146 -16.92 -9.90 9.45
CA LEU A 146 -18.34 -9.78 9.14
C LEU A 146 -18.62 -9.83 7.64
N ILE A 147 -19.65 -10.57 7.25
CA ILE A 147 -20.34 -10.43 5.97
C ILE A 147 -21.42 -9.38 6.14
N HIS A 148 -21.33 -8.31 5.37
CA HIS A 148 -22.20 -7.16 5.50
C HIS A 148 -23.48 -7.30 4.70
N ASP A 149 -24.56 -6.75 5.25
CA ASP A 149 -25.83 -6.62 4.54
C ASP A 149 -25.70 -5.58 3.40
N ARG A 150 -26.16 -5.98 2.22
CA ARG A 150 -26.02 -5.20 1.00
C ARG A 150 -26.74 -3.85 1.06
N GLU A 151 -28.00 -3.86 1.48
CA GLU A 151 -28.81 -2.63 1.55
C GLU A 151 -28.20 -1.63 2.52
N THR A 152 -27.64 -2.12 3.61
CA THR A 152 -26.98 -1.28 4.61
C THR A 152 -25.70 -0.67 4.07
N VAL A 153 -24.90 -1.43 3.32
CA VAL A 153 -23.69 -0.90 2.66
C VAL A 153 -24.06 0.12 1.57
N VAL A 154 -25.09 -0.14 0.77
CA VAL A 154 -25.60 0.82 -0.22
C VAL A 154 -25.93 2.17 0.44
N ARG A 155 -26.67 2.16 1.56
CA ARG A 155 -27.00 3.39 2.31
C ARG A 155 -25.74 4.08 2.88
N ALA A 156 -24.80 3.30 3.41
CA ALA A 156 -23.58 3.82 4.00
C ALA A 156 -22.61 4.42 2.98
N THR A 157 -22.60 3.93 1.75
CA THR A 157 -21.66 4.33 0.70
C THR A 157 -22.27 5.26 -0.34
N SER A 158 -23.58 5.49 -0.31
CA SER A 158 -24.34 6.23 -1.34
C SER A 158 -24.27 5.58 -2.74
N LEU A 159 -23.99 4.29 -2.80
CA LEU A 159 -24.16 3.48 -4.01
C LEU A 159 -25.66 3.35 -4.37
N ARG A 160 -25.96 2.95 -5.59
CA ARG A 160 -27.34 2.60 -6.02
C ARG A 160 -27.58 1.11 -5.79
N ASP A 161 -28.82 0.72 -5.63
CA ASP A 161 -29.20 -0.69 -5.36
C ASP A 161 -28.67 -1.67 -6.38
N GLY A 162 -28.53 -1.28 -7.64
CA GLY A 162 -28.01 -2.12 -8.71
C GLY A 162 -26.49 -2.14 -8.86
N ASP A 163 -25.72 -1.40 -8.07
CA ASP A 163 -24.29 -1.22 -8.26
C ASP A 163 -23.45 -2.40 -7.74
N ILE A 164 -23.93 -3.11 -6.73
CA ILE A 164 -23.20 -4.20 -6.08
C ILE A 164 -23.41 -5.51 -6.85
N ASP A 165 -22.36 -6.27 -7.07
CA ASP A 165 -22.43 -7.62 -7.67
C ASP A 165 -23.13 -8.58 -6.71
N PRO A 166 -24.31 -9.14 -7.06
CA PRO A 166 -25.06 -10.03 -6.19
C PRO A 166 -24.44 -11.41 -6.02
N SER A 167 -23.51 -11.79 -6.85
CA SER A 167 -22.91 -13.12 -6.85
C SER A 167 -21.81 -13.29 -5.79
N LEU A 168 -21.35 -12.20 -5.17
CA LEU A 168 -20.22 -12.19 -4.25
C LEU A 168 -20.59 -11.47 -2.94
N PRO A 169 -20.05 -11.90 -1.79
CA PRO A 169 -20.33 -11.27 -0.51
C PRO A 169 -19.53 -9.97 -0.33
N ILE A 170 -20.14 -9.01 0.38
CA ILE A 170 -19.42 -7.89 0.95
C ILE A 170 -18.86 -8.38 2.27
N GLN A 171 -17.53 -8.39 2.43
CA GLN A 171 -16.91 -8.97 3.63
C GLN A 171 -15.71 -8.19 4.11
N THR A 172 -15.62 -8.02 5.43
CA THR A 172 -14.42 -7.51 6.08
C THR A 172 -13.38 -8.62 6.21
N ILE A 173 -12.15 -8.33 5.80
CA ILE A 173 -11.00 -9.23 5.95
C ILE A 173 -9.80 -8.40 6.44
N SER A 174 -8.94 -9.00 7.25
CA SER A 174 -7.71 -8.40 7.74
C SER A 174 -6.51 -9.29 7.46
N THR A 175 -5.47 -8.71 6.89
CA THR A 175 -4.12 -9.30 6.74
C THR A 175 -3.06 -8.44 7.43
N GLY A 176 -3.47 -7.76 8.51
CA GLY A 176 -2.72 -6.77 9.28
C GLY A 176 -3.57 -5.56 9.59
N LEU A 177 -4.20 -4.97 8.57
CA LEU A 177 -5.26 -3.98 8.70
C LEU A 177 -6.56 -4.52 8.08
N PRO A 178 -7.72 -4.28 8.70
CA PRO A 178 -9.00 -4.76 8.17
C PRO A 178 -9.55 -3.82 7.08
N PHE A 179 -10.02 -4.42 5.98
CA PHE A 179 -10.73 -3.73 4.90
C PHE A 179 -12.01 -4.47 4.55
N THR A 180 -13.07 -3.72 4.23
CA THR A 180 -14.32 -4.28 3.74
C THR A 180 -14.31 -4.30 2.21
N ILE A 181 -14.27 -5.49 1.64
CA ILE A 181 -14.27 -5.72 0.19
C ILE A 181 -15.70 -5.59 -0.34
N VAL A 182 -15.91 -4.67 -1.28
CA VAL A 182 -17.22 -4.39 -1.88
C VAL A 182 -17.17 -4.72 -3.37
N PRO A 183 -17.77 -5.85 -3.80
CA PRO A 183 -17.80 -6.21 -5.22
C PRO A 183 -18.82 -5.36 -5.98
N LEU A 184 -18.38 -4.67 -7.03
CA LEU A 184 -19.20 -3.87 -7.92
C LEU A 184 -19.43 -4.59 -9.25
N ARG A 185 -20.54 -4.27 -9.94
CA ARG A 185 -20.94 -4.96 -11.16
C ARG A 185 -20.00 -4.75 -12.35
N GLY A 186 -19.38 -3.56 -12.48
CA GLY A 186 -18.58 -3.28 -13.65
C GLY A 186 -17.79 -1.96 -13.58
N LEU A 187 -17.03 -1.71 -14.64
CA LEU A 187 -16.19 -0.52 -14.78
C LEU A 187 -16.98 0.78 -14.81
N ASP A 188 -18.18 0.80 -15.37
CA ASP A 188 -19.05 1.96 -15.40
C ASP A 188 -19.45 2.39 -13.98
N VAL A 189 -19.69 1.43 -13.09
CA VAL A 189 -20.01 1.67 -11.69
C VAL A 189 -18.80 2.21 -10.92
N ILE A 190 -17.66 1.51 -11.02
CA ILE A 190 -16.49 1.89 -10.24
C ILE A 190 -15.90 3.23 -10.68
N ARG A 191 -15.96 3.58 -11.97
CA ARG A 191 -15.50 4.87 -12.50
C ARG A 191 -16.31 6.05 -12.01
N ARG A 192 -17.64 5.88 -11.86
CA ARG A 192 -18.52 6.96 -11.35
C ARG A 192 -18.67 6.95 -9.83
N LEU A 193 -17.89 6.13 -9.14
CA LEU A 193 -17.97 5.95 -7.70
C LEU A 193 -17.77 7.29 -6.97
N GLN A 194 -18.76 7.67 -6.21
CA GLN A 194 -18.74 8.79 -5.27
C GLN A 194 -19.28 8.29 -3.94
N VAL A 195 -18.45 8.34 -2.91
CA VAL A 195 -18.75 7.75 -1.62
C VAL A 195 -18.96 8.86 -0.59
N ASP A 196 -20.03 8.78 0.18
CA ASP A 196 -20.19 9.59 1.37
C ASP A 196 -19.22 9.08 2.45
N LEU A 197 -18.05 9.70 2.51
CA LEU A 197 -16.97 9.27 3.39
C LEU A 197 -17.31 9.40 4.87
N VAL A 198 -18.23 10.33 5.23
CA VAL A 198 -18.66 10.51 6.63
C VAL A 198 -19.53 9.33 7.05
N LYS A 199 -20.57 9.01 6.27
CA LYS A 199 -21.46 7.86 6.54
C LYS A 199 -20.70 6.55 6.47
N SER A 200 -19.80 6.40 5.50
CA SER A 200 -18.97 5.21 5.33
C SER A 200 -18.08 4.98 6.56
N SER A 201 -17.39 6.00 7.03
CA SER A 201 -16.52 5.89 8.20
C SER A 201 -17.32 5.61 9.49
N GLU A 202 -18.51 6.22 9.62
CA GLU A 202 -19.39 5.95 10.76
C GLU A 202 -19.88 4.49 10.76
N TYR A 203 -20.33 3.99 9.61
CA TYR A 203 -20.76 2.60 9.45
C TYR A 203 -19.63 1.61 9.79
N LEU A 204 -18.43 1.80 9.23
CA LEU A 204 -17.31 0.91 9.48
C LEU A 204 -16.92 0.88 10.96
N ARG A 205 -16.96 2.02 11.64
CA ARG A 205 -16.68 2.11 13.08
C ARG A 205 -17.74 1.41 13.93
N GLN A 206 -19.03 1.51 13.56
CA GLN A 206 -20.13 0.88 14.30
C GLN A 206 -20.19 -0.64 14.11
N THR A 207 -19.71 -1.14 12.98
CA THR A 207 -19.81 -2.56 12.60
C THR A 207 -18.50 -3.33 12.76
N GLU A 208 -17.44 -2.70 13.31
CA GLU A 208 -16.09 -3.26 13.28
C GLU A 208 -15.67 -3.66 11.83
N GLY A 209 -16.25 -2.96 10.85
CA GLY A 209 -16.09 -3.24 9.41
C GLY A 209 -14.75 -2.84 8.82
N GLY A 210 -13.80 -2.46 9.67
CA GLY A 210 -12.45 -2.17 9.24
C GLY A 210 -12.12 -0.70 9.03
N THR A 211 -10.97 -0.46 8.41
CA THR A 211 -10.39 0.88 8.22
C THR A 211 -11.08 1.64 7.09
N SER A 212 -11.37 0.95 5.98
CA SER A 212 -11.97 1.53 4.78
C SER A 212 -12.67 0.48 3.94
N PHE A 213 -13.52 0.94 3.05
CA PHE A 213 -14.02 0.13 1.96
C PHE A 213 -12.97 0.01 0.86
N TYR A 214 -12.85 -1.19 0.30
CA TYR A 214 -12.09 -1.48 -0.91
C TYR A 214 -13.05 -1.94 -2.00
N PHE A 215 -13.35 -1.06 -2.94
CA PHE A 215 -14.28 -1.31 -4.03
C PHE A 215 -13.56 -2.05 -5.14
N VAL A 216 -14.14 -3.15 -5.61
CA VAL A 216 -13.54 -4.00 -6.63
C VAL A 216 -14.55 -4.40 -7.69
N THR A 217 -14.11 -4.58 -8.94
CA THR A 217 -14.90 -5.22 -9.98
C THR A 217 -14.05 -6.22 -10.76
N ARG A 218 -14.69 -7.26 -11.31
CA ARG A 218 -14.05 -8.26 -12.19
C ARG A 218 -13.91 -7.78 -13.63
N GLU A 219 -14.60 -6.72 -14.00
CA GLU A 219 -14.39 -6.05 -15.26
C GLU A 219 -13.18 -5.13 -15.13
N THR A 220 -12.20 -5.25 -16.05
CA THR A 220 -10.89 -4.61 -15.96
C THR A 220 -10.52 -3.90 -17.24
N VAL A 221 -9.63 -2.89 -17.12
CA VAL A 221 -9.06 -2.19 -18.28
C VAL A 221 -7.90 -3.01 -18.86
N ASP A 222 -7.00 -3.50 -18.02
CA ASP A 222 -5.96 -4.45 -18.42
C ASP A 222 -6.55 -5.87 -18.46
N ARG A 223 -6.52 -6.50 -19.65
CA ARG A 223 -7.05 -7.88 -19.84
C ARG A 223 -6.36 -8.94 -18.98
N ASN A 224 -5.15 -8.64 -18.48
CA ASN A 224 -4.41 -9.53 -17.60
C ASN A 224 -4.78 -9.32 -16.12
N ALA A 225 -5.49 -8.24 -15.80
CA ALA A 225 -5.93 -8.00 -14.44
C ALA A 225 -7.13 -8.89 -14.06
N ARG A 226 -7.20 -9.30 -12.81
CA ARG A 226 -8.31 -10.07 -12.23
C ARG A 226 -9.36 -9.16 -11.63
N LEU A 227 -8.93 -8.05 -11.05
CA LEU A 227 -9.79 -7.03 -10.47
C LEU A 227 -9.31 -5.64 -10.89
N HIS A 228 -10.26 -4.74 -11.08
CA HIS A 228 -10.07 -3.30 -11.03
C HIS A 228 -10.52 -2.82 -9.66
N ALA A 229 -9.72 -1.97 -9.00
CA ALA A 229 -9.96 -1.56 -7.63
C ALA A 229 -9.86 -0.06 -7.42
N ARG A 230 -10.63 0.47 -6.44
CA ARG A 230 -10.50 1.84 -5.93
C ARG A 230 -10.61 1.85 -4.40
N MET A 231 -9.83 2.69 -3.76
CA MET A 231 -9.88 2.92 -2.32
C MET A 231 -9.97 4.41 -2.02
N LEU A 232 -11.12 4.82 -1.49
CA LEU A 232 -11.40 6.19 -1.13
C LEU A 232 -11.38 6.34 0.39
N PHE A 233 -10.78 7.41 0.88
CA PHE A 233 -10.68 7.72 2.29
C PHE A 233 -10.81 9.24 2.51
N TYR A 234 -10.90 9.69 3.75
CA TYR A 234 -11.12 11.10 4.10
C TYR A 234 -10.06 12.09 3.58
N GLY A 235 -8.92 11.60 3.13
CA GLY A 235 -7.85 12.40 2.52
C GLY A 235 -7.90 12.43 0.99
N GLY A 236 -8.79 11.65 0.38
CA GLY A 236 -8.90 11.52 -1.08
C GLY A 236 -9.04 10.09 -1.55
N GLU A 237 -8.27 9.72 -2.54
CA GLU A 237 -8.18 8.36 -3.09
C GLU A 237 -6.73 7.88 -3.04
N ASP A 238 -6.53 6.59 -2.75
CA ASP A 238 -5.19 5.99 -2.73
C ASP A 238 -4.90 5.29 -4.06
N PRO A 239 -3.78 5.60 -4.72
CA PRO A 239 -3.48 5.04 -6.05
C PRO A 239 -3.11 3.55 -6.03
N ALA A 240 -2.64 3.02 -4.90
CA ALA A 240 -2.34 1.60 -4.75
C ALA A 240 -2.31 1.17 -3.29
N THR A 241 -3.29 0.36 -2.89
CA THR A 241 -3.50 -0.05 -1.49
C THR A 241 -3.07 -1.50 -1.28
N GLY A 242 -1.79 -1.72 -1.08
CA GLY A 242 -1.23 -3.08 -0.92
C GLY A 242 -1.80 -3.86 0.27
N SER A 243 -2.18 -3.20 1.37
CA SER A 243 -2.84 -3.84 2.52
C SER A 243 -4.25 -4.32 2.17
N ALA A 244 -5.05 -3.51 1.48
CA ALA A 244 -6.38 -3.91 1.01
C ALA A 244 -6.32 -4.98 -0.10
N ALA A 245 -5.32 -4.89 -0.99
CA ALA A 245 -5.07 -5.91 -2.01
C ALA A 245 -4.80 -7.29 -1.39
N GLY A 246 -4.09 -7.36 -0.25
CA GLY A 246 -3.92 -8.60 0.50
C GLY A 246 -5.25 -9.15 1.04
N CYS A 247 -6.10 -8.30 1.60
CA CYS A 247 -7.45 -8.67 2.04
C CYS A 247 -8.31 -9.16 0.85
N ALA A 248 -8.27 -8.44 -0.28
CA ALA A 248 -8.97 -8.84 -1.50
C ALA A 248 -8.44 -10.17 -2.06
N THR A 249 -7.16 -10.48 -1.89
CA THR A 249 -6.57 -11.76 -2.30
C THR A 249 -7.15 -12.91 -1.51
N ALA A 250 -7.20 -12.77 -0.18
CA ALA A 250 -7.83 -13.78 0.67
C ALA A 250 -9.30 -13.97 0.31
N TRP A 251 -10.02 -12.87 0.07
CA TRP A 251 -11.40 -12.87 -0.38
C TRP A 251 -11.57 -13.58 -1.74
N MET A 252 -10.71 -13.26 -2.73
CA MET A 252 -10.77 -13.90 -4.05
C MET A 252 -10.59 -15.41 -3.97
N VAL A 253 -9.64 -15.89 -3.19
CA VAL A 253 -9.38 -17.35 -3.03
C VAL A 253 -10.51 -18.02 -2.26
N ALA A 254 -11.05 -17.37 -1.23
CA ALA A 254 -12.17 -17.91 -0.44
C ALA A 254 -13.44 -18.06 -1.27
N HIS A 255 -13.72 -17.10 -2.15
CA HIS A 255 -14.96 -17.04 -2.94
C HIS A 255 -14.80 -17.48 -4.40
N GLY A 256 -13.66 -18.12 -4.75
CA GLY A 256 -13.45 -18.73 -6.07
C GLY A 256 -13.21 -17.74 -7.22
N VAL A 257 -12.88 -16.49 -6.93
CA VAL A 257 -12.52 -15.47 -7.93
C VAL A 257 -11.09 -15.66 -8.44
N ALA A 258 -10.20 -16.21 -7.61
CA ALA A 258 -8.86 -16.66 -7.97
C ALA A 258 -8.61 -18.07 -7.44
N LYS A 259 -7.74 -18.83 -8.13
CA LYS A 259 -7.31 -20.15 -7.64
C LYS A 259 -6.24 -20.00 -6.55
N PRO A 260 -6.12 -20.96 -5.63
CA PRO A 260 -4.96 -21.01 -4.72
C PRO A 260 -3.65 -21.01 -5.51
N ASP A 261 -2.65 -20.28 -4.98
CA ASP A 261 -1.30 -20.10 -5.54
C ASP A 261 -1.22 -19.41 -6.92
N GLU A 262 -2.34 -19.06 -7.52
CA GLU A 262 -2.39 -18.27 -8.74
C GLU A 262 -1.91 -16.85 -8.48
N ARG A 263 -0.84 -16.40 -9.18
CA ARG A 263 -0.42 -14.99 -9.17
C ARG A 263 -1.36 -14.21 -10.10
N VAL A 264 -2.16 -13.33 -9.55
CA VAL A 264 -3.08 -12.47 -10.30
C VAL A 264 -2.72 -11.01 -10.14
N LEU A 265 -3.16 -10.18 -11.08
CA LEU A 265 -2.98 -8.74 -11.07
C LEU A 265 -4.26 -8.05 -10.59
N ILE A 266 -4.13 -7.12 -9.66
CA ILE A 266 -5.13 -6.09 -9.34
C ILE A 266 -4.62 -4.78 -9.93
N GLU A 267 -5.42 -4.13 -10.77
CA GLU A 267 -5.16 -2.78 -11.25
C GLU A 267 -5.89 -1.76 -10.35
N GLN A 268 -5.22 -0.65 -10.03
CA GLN A 268 -5.76 0.43 -9.19
C GLN A 268 -5.19 1.77 -9.63
N GLY A 269 -5.81 2.89 -9.26
CA GLY A 269 -5.28 4.24 -9.44
C GLY A 269 -5.42 4.82 -10.85
N LEU A 270 -6.15 4.16 -11.75
CA LEU A 270 -6.35 4.63 -13.11
C LEU A 270 -7.14 5.96 -13.13
N GLU A 271 -8.11 6.10 -12.25
CA GLU A 271 -8.94 7.31 -12.09
C GLU A 271 -8.14 8.50 -11.56
N MET A 272 -7.02 8.23 -10.91
CA MET A 272 -6.07 9.23 -10.40
C MET A 272 -4.93 9.54 -11.38
N LEU A 273 -4.94 8.94 -12.57
CA LEU A 273 -3.84 9.01 -13.55
C LEU A 273 -2.51 8.50 -12.99
N ARG A 274 -2.57 7.60 -12.02
CA ARG A 274 -1.44 6.89 -11.41
C ARG A 274 -1.67 5.37 -11.47
N PRO A 275 -1.67 4.78 -12.67
CA PRO A 275 -1.95 3.37 -12.84
C PRO A 275 -0.97 2.52 -12.02
N SER A 276 -1.52 1.59 -11.26
CA SER A 276 -0.78 0.72 -10.36
C SER A 276 -1.04 -0.75 -10.68
N ARG A 277 0.00 -1.57 -10.56
CA ARG A 277 -0.02 -3.01 -10.87
C ARG A 277 0.36 -3.79 -9.61
N ILE A 278 -0.64 -4.28 -8.89
CA ILE A 278 -0.46 -5.00 -7.63
C ILE A 278 -0.62 -6.49 -7.91
N PHE A 279 0.48 -7.25 -7.85
CA PHE A 279 0.46 -8.68 -8.03
C PHE A 279 0.20 -9.37 -6.69
N VAL A 280 -0.72 -10.31 -6.68
CA VAL A 280 -1.17 -10.94 -5.45
C VAL A 280 -1.36 -12.44 -5.63
N ARG A 281 -1.18 -13.19 -4.55
CA ARG A 281 -1.49 -14.62 -4.46
C ARG A 281 -1.70 -15.05 -3.01
N ALA A 282 -2.46 -16.12 -2.81
CA ALA A 282 -2.58 -16.79 -1.53
C ALA A 282 -2.72 -18.29 -1.73
N SER A 283 -2.28 -19.07 -0.74
CA SER A 283 -2.39 -20.52 -0.74
C SER A 283 -3.69 -20.95 -0.03
N ARG A 284 -4.07 -22.21 -0.20
CA ARG A 284 -5.12 -22.86 0.59
C ARG A 284 -4.58 -24.11 1.26
N LEU A 285 -4.73 -24.20 2.57
CA LEU A 285 -4.37 -25.35 3.38
C LEU A 285 -5.58 -25.73 4.24
N ASP A 286 -6.03 -26.98 4.17
CA ASP A 286 -7.14 -27.50 4.98
C ASP A 286 -8.38 -26.57 5.00
N ASN A 287 -8.83 -26.11 3.85
CA ASN A 287 -9.92 -25.14 3.67
C ASN A 287 -9.69 -23.74 4.22
N LYS A 288 -8.51 -23.44 4.77
CA LYS A 288 -8.13 -22.08 5.19
C LYS A 288 -7.30 -21.42 4.11
N VAL A 289 -7.56 -20.14 3.88
CA VAL A 289 -6.67 -19.29 3.07
C VAL A 289 -5.50 -18.89 3.95
N VAL A 290 -4.29 -19.09 3.45
CA VAL A 290 -3.04 -18.82 4.16
C VAL A 290 -2.01 -18.18 3.23
N ASN A 291 -0.90 -17.69 3.77
CA ASN A 291 0.26 -17.29 3.01
C ASN A 291 -0.06 -16.22 1.96
N VAL A 292 -0.75 -15.16 2.39
CA VAL A 292 -1.12 -14.03 1.52
C VAL A 292 0.12 -13.25 1.14
N ARG A 293 0.35 -13.07 -0.15
CA ARG A 293 1.48 -12.34 -0.71
C ARG A 293 1.03 -11.22 -1.62
N VAL A 294 1.70 -10.09 -1.47
CA VAL A 294 1.46 -8.88 -2.25
C VAL A 294 2.78 -8.36 -2.76
N GLY A 295 2.88 -8.11 -4.05
CA GLY A 295 4.12 -7.69 -4.69
C GLY A 295 3.91 -6.76 -5.88
N GLY A 296 5.03 -6.23 -6.37
CA GLY A 296 5.08 -5.36 -7.53
C GLY A 296 6.48 -4.83 -7.77
N ASN A 297 6.59 -4.02 -8.81
CA ASN A 297 7.82 -3.30 -9.11
C ASN A 297 7.89 -1.98 -8.34
N VAL A 298 9.10 -1.45 -8.21
CA VAL A 298 9.38 -0.17 -7.57
C VAL A 298 10.37 0.61 -8.43
N VAL A 299 10.13 1.91 -8.57
CA VAL A 299 11.01 2.82 -9.33
C VAL A 299 11.43 3.98 -8.46
N GLU A 300 12.71 4.31 -8.42
CA GLU A 300 13.21 5.54 -7.81
C GLU A 300 12.94 6.74 -8.74
N VAL A 301 12.36 7.80 -8.19
CA VAL A 301 11.97 8.99 -8.96
C VAL A 301 12.77 10.22 -8.53
N VAL A 302 12.98 10.39 -7.23
CA VAL A 302 13.69 11.54 -6.66
C VAL A 302 14.68 11.06 -5.61
N ARG A 303 15.84 11.71 -5.57
CA ARG A 303 16.80 11.60 -4.48
C ARG A 303 17.15 13.01 -4.01
N GLY A 304 17.09 13.24 -2.72
CA GLY A 304 17.31 14.55 -2.15
C GLY A 304 17.75 14.52 -0.69
N GLU A 305 17.77 15.69 -0.10
CA GLU A 305 18.13 15.91 1.29
C GLU A 305 17.22 16.97 1.90
N VAL A 306 16.77 16.75 3.11
CA VAL A 306 16.07 17.74 3.94
C VAL A 306 17.02 18.24 5.01
N SER A 307 17.06 19.55 5.24
CA SER A 307 17.95 20.20 6.19
C SER A 307 17.15 21.09 7.15
N PHE A 308 17.34 20.93 8.47
CA PHE A 308 16.71 21.75 9.51
C PHE A 308 17.48 21.68 10.84
#